data_f006567136439ee3036bf903f3321d12
#
_entry.id   f006567136439ee3036bf903f3321d12
#
_cell.length_a   1.000
_cell.length_b   1.000
_cell.length_c   1.000
_cell.angle_alpha   90.00
_cell.angle_beta   90.00
_cell.angle_gamma   90.00
#
_symmetry.space_group_name_H-M   'P 1'
#
loop_
_entity.id
_entity.type
_entity.pdbx_description
1 polymer ?
#
loop_
_entity_poly.entity_id
_entity_poly.type
_entity_poly.pdbx_seq_one_letter_code
_entity_poly.pdbx_strand_id
1 'polypeptide(L)'
;MKLGIVGLPNVGKSTLFNSLTKAGAESANYPFCTIDPNVGVVTVPDERLNVLGEMYHTKKIIPAAIEFVDIAGLVKGASKGEGLGNQFLANIREVDAIVHVVRCFEDSNIVHVDGSIDPLRDIETINLELIFSDLEILERRISKAVRAARNDKTIAKELALMERIKAHLEDGKMAKSFDDINDEDEQQWLESYNLLTYKPVIFAANVAEDDLADDGASNAGVQAVREYAKREDCEVFVVCAEIEQEIAELDDDEKSMFLEELGLKESGLEKLIKASYSLLGPISYLTAGEPEVRAWTIKKGTKAPQAAGKIHSDFERGFIRAEIVSYDDLMACGTYNAAKEKGLVRLEGKDYVVQDGDIILFRFNV
;
A
#
# COMPACT_ATOMS: atom_id res chain seq x y z
N MET A 1 1.90 6.86 -2.67
CA MET A 1 1.24 5.62 -2.28
C MET A 1 1.10 5.63 -0.77
N LYS A 2 -0.14 5.50 -0.29
CA LYS A 2 -0.45 5.65 1.14
C LYS A 2 -1.08 4.36 1.67
N LEU A 3 -0.57 3.83 2.78
CA LEU A 3 -1.18 2.73 3.51
C LEU A 3 -1.63 3.19 4.89
N GLY A 4 -2.86 2.84 5.25
CA GLY A 4 -3.40 3.12 6.58
C GLY A 4 -3.15 1.96 7.53
N ILE A 5 -2.51 2.23 8.66
CA ILE A 5 -2.34 1.23 9.72
C ILE A 5 -3.57 1.30 10.62
N VAL A 6 -4.32 0.21 10.69
CA VAL A 6 -5.53 0.10 11.51
C VAL A 6 -5.41 -1.04 12.49
N GLY A 7 -6.17 -1.00 13.56
CA GLY A 7 -6.24 -2.04 14.58
C GLY A 7 -7.03 -1.56 15.79
N LEU A 8 -7.50 -2.49 16.60
CA LEU A 8 -8.13 -2.19 17.89
C LEU A 8 -7.11 -1.56 18.84
N PRO A 9 -7.55 -0.88 19.92
CA PRO A 9 -6.64 -0.42 20.95
C PRO A 9 -5.80 -1.57 21.55
N ASN A 10 -4.54 -1.28 21.89
CA ASN A 10 -3.62 -2.19 22.57
C ASN A 10 -3.21 -3.46 21.77
N VAL A 11 -3.22 -3.37 20.45
CA VAL A 11 -2.74 -4.45 19.57
C VAL A 11 -1.28 -4.28 19.11
N GLY A 12 -0.59 -3.20 19.54
CA GLY A 12 0.77 -2.86 19.13
C GLY A 12 0.86 -1.94 17.92
N LYS A 13 -0.27 -1.39 17.46
CA LYS A 13 -0.34 -0.51 16.28
C LYS A 13 0.60 0.69 16.35
N SER A 14 0.58 1.45 17.45
CA SER A 14 1.42 2.64 17.61
C SER A 14 2.90 2.30 17.77
N THR A 15 3.21 1.17 18.40
CA THR A 15 4.59 0.66 18.50
C THR A 15 5.14 0.36 17.11
N LEU A 16 4.38 -0.37 16.28
CA LEU A 16 4.75 -0.67 14.89
C LEU A 16 4.90 0.61 14.06
N PHE A 17 3.98 1.56 14.18
CA PHE A 17 4.05 2.84 13.48
C PHE A 17 5.29 3.66 13.88
N ASN A 18 5.62 3.70 15.17
CA ASN A 18 6.80 4.40 15.67
C ASN A 18 8.09 3.78 15.12
N SER A 19 8.16 2.46 15.00
CA SER A 19 9.30 1.77 14.39
C SER A 19 9.46 2.14 12.91
N LEU A 20 8.36 2.21 12.15
CA LEU A 20 8.34 2.68 10.77
C LEU A 20 8.82 4.13 10.64
N THR A 21 8.38 5.02 11.53
CA THR A 21 8.77 6.44 11.47
C THR A 21 10.24 6.64 11.84
N LYS A 22 10.79 5.87 12.77
CA LYS A 22 12.22 5.89 13.10
C LYS A 22 13.06 5.40 11.92
N ALA A 23 12.72 4.25 11.35
CA ALA A 23 13.39 3.72 10.15
C ALA A 23 13.29 4.67 8.95
N GLY A 24 12.23 5.49 8.87
CA GLY A 24 12.04 6.52 7.86
C GLY A 24 12.74 7.85 8.14
N ALA A 25 13.19 8.10 9.36
CA ALA A 25 13.86 9.36 9.73
C ALA A 25 15.18 9.57 8.97
N GLU A 26 15.88 8.50 8.58
CA GLU A 26 17.04 8.57 7.68
C GLU A 26 16.65 9.02 6.26
N SER A 27 15.39 8.86 5.87
CA SER A 27 14.83 9.34 4.60
C SER A 27 14.38 10.82 4.62
N ALA A 28 14.67 11.58 5.68
CA ALA A 28 14.25 12.98 5.89
C ALA A 28 14.71 13.98 4.78
N ASN A 29 15.51 13.52 3.83
CA ASN A 29 15.88 14.27 2.63
C ASN A 29 14.88 14.11 1.46
N TYR A 30 13.70 13.51 1.68
CA TYR A 30 12.70 13.36 0.64
C TYR A 30 12.02 14.72 0.39
N PRO A 31 12.19 15.33 -0.80
CA PRO A 31 11.53 16.59 -1.10
C PRO A 31 10.01 16.39 -1.14
N PHE A 32 9.27 17.24 -0.45
CA PHE A 32 7.80 17.25 -0.34
C PHE A 32 7.15 16.41 0.76
N CYS A 33 7.89 15.88 1.75
CA CYS A 33 7.26 15.37 2.96
C CYS A 33 6.73 16.52 3.82
N THR A 34 5.42 16.63 3.93
CA THR A 34 4.78 17.37 5.02
C THR A 34 5.05 16.62 6.31
N ILE A 35 5.57 17.30 7.32
CA ILE A 35 5.76 16.74 8.66
C ILE A 35 4.37 16.68 9.31
N ASP A 36 3.66 15.58 9.07
CA ASP A 36 2.44 15.25 9.80
C ASP A 36 2.84 14.19 10.84
N PRO A 37 2.55 14.38 12.13
CA PRO A 37 2.92 13.43 13.18
C PRO A 37 2.31 12.03 13.01
N ASN A 38 1.30 11.89 12.16
CA ASN A 38 0.63 10.62 11.89
C ASN A 38 1.04 10.00 10.54
N VAL A 39 2.05 10.52 9.86
CA VAL A 39 2.55 10.00 8.57
C VAL A 39 4.01 9.62 8.68
N GLY A 40 4.30 8.35 8.48
CA GLY A 40 5.66 7.81 8.33
C GLY A 40 5.97 7.57 6.87
N VAL A 41 7.14 8.02 6.40
CA VAL A 41 7.60 7.77 5.02
C VAL A 41 8.76 6.80 5.07
N VAL A 42 8.65 5.69 4.35
CA VAL A 42 9.67 4.64 4.31
C VAL A 42 10.10 4.41 2.87
N THR A 43 11.40 4.29 2.66
CA THR A 43 11.96 4.00 1.34
C THR A 43 11.81 2.53 0.98
N VAL A 44 11.56 2.26 -0.30
CA VAL A 44 11.53 0.90 -0.86
C VAL A 44 12.92 0.56 -1.35
N PRO A 45 13.59 -0.45 -0.79
CA PRO A 45 14.90 -0.87 -1.27
C PRO A 45 14.85 -1.30 -2.74
N ASP A 46 15.75 -0.77 -3.55
CA ASP A 46 15.88 -1.14 -4.97
C ASP A 46 17.35 -1.08 -5.38
N GLU A 47 17.98 -2.24 -5.48
CA GLU A 47 19.40 -2.34 -5.82
C GLU A 47 19.76 -1.77 -7.21
N ARG A 48 18.78 -1.70 -8.12
CA ARG A 48 18.97 -1.11 -9.44
C ARG A 48 19.44 0.35 -9.36
N LEU A 49 19.01 1.07 -8.34
CA LEU A 49 19.40 2.45 -8.10
C LEU A 49 20.87 2.60 -7.73
N ASN A 50 21.39 1.68 -6.91
CA ASN A 50 22.80 1.69 -6.51
C ASN A 50 23.70 1.43 -7.72
N VAL A 51 23.37 0.42 -8.52
CA VAL A 51 24.10 0.10 -9.75
C VAL A 51 24.09 1.26 -10.74
N LEU A 52 22.92 1.90 -10.93
CA LEU A 52 22.83 3.09 -11.78
C LEU A 52 23.57 4.28 -11.18
N GLY A 53 23.55 4.42 -9.87
CA GLY A 53 24.29 5.47 -9.16
C GLY A 53 25.81 5.39 -9.43
N GLU A 54 26.37 4.20 -9.37
CA GLU A 54 27.76 3.95 -9.71
C GLU A 54 28.04 4.21 -11.20
N MET A 55 27.20 3.67 -12.09
CA MET A 55 27.33 3.82 -13.55
C MET A 55 27.35 5.28 -14.01
N TYR A 56 26.48 6.12 -13.41
CA TYR A 56 26.34 7.53 -13.77
C TYR A 56 27.15 8.48 -12.88
N HIS A 57 27.88 7.95 -11.90
CA HIS A 57 28.61 8.73 -10.88
C HIS A 57 27.72 9.78 -10.23
N THR A 58 26.51 9.35 -9.86
CA THR A 58 25.47 10.27 -9.39
C THR A 58 25.80 10.87 -8.03
N LYS A 59 25.32 12.11 -7.81
CA LYS A 59 25.47 12.80 -6.54
C LYS A 59 24.37 12.41 -5.53
N LYS A 60 23.25 11.89 -6.01
CA LYS A 60 22.10 11.61 -5.18
C LYS A 60 21.30 10.42 -5.72
N ILE A 61 20.95 9.50 -4.83
CA ILE A 61 20.05 8.37 -5.11
C ILE A 61 18.73 8.64 -4.36
N ILE A 62 17.60 8.53 -5.07
CA ILE A 62 16.27 8.72 -4.50
C ILE A 62 15.42 7.48 -4.81
N PRO A 63 15.25 6.57 -3.84
CA PRO A 63 14.41 5.39 -4.00
C PRO A 63 12.91 5.74 -4.03
N ALA A 64 12.07 4.81 -4.40
CA ALA A 64 10.63 4.91 -4.22
C ALA A 64 10.29 4.98 -2.71
N ALA A 65 9.15 5.58 -2.38
CA ALA A 65 8.71 5.67 -1.00
C ALA A 65 7.24 5.28 -0.84
N ILE A 66 6.95 4.73 0.33
CA ILE A 66 5.61 4.42 0.82
C ILE A 66 5.32 5.32 2.01
N GLU A 67 4.13 5.91 2.03
CA GLU A 67 3.62 6.63 3.18
C GLU A 67 2.75 5.70 4.01
N PHE A 68 3.07 5.55 5.28
CA PHE A 68 2.23 4.89 6.27
C PHE A 68 1.52 5.93 7.11
N VAL A 69 0.21 5.79 7.27
CA VAL A 69 -0.62 6.70 8.05
C VAL A 69 -1.11 5.97 9.29
N ASP A 70 -0.77 6.48 10.48
CA ASP A 70 -1.36 5.97 11.73
C ASP A 70 -2.82 6.41 11.81
N ILE A 71 -3.73 5.49 11.60
CA ILE A 71 -5.15 5.74 11.73
C ILE A 71 -5.56 5.42 13.17
N ALA A 72 -6.04 6.43 13.90
CA ALA A 72 -6.45 6.30 15.30
C ALA A 72 -7.34 5.06 15.50
N GLY A 73 -7.11 4.33 16.59
CA GLY A 73 -7.78 3.04 16.81
C GLY A 73 -9.30 3.14 16.77
N LEU A 74 -9.91 2.14 16.12
CA LEU A 74 -11.36 2.02 16.05
C LEU A 74 -11.95 1.76 17.44
N VAL A 75 -12.96 2.51 17.80
CA VAL A 75 -13.84 2.21 18.92
C VAL A 75 -15.13 1.62 18.34
N LYS A 76 -15.61 0.53 18.91
CA LYS A 76 -16.88 -0.10 18.51
C LYS A 76 -18.01 0.93 18.47
N GLY A 77 -18.75 0.99 17.35
CA GLY A 77 -19.78 1.99 17.10
C GLY A 77 -19.32 3.24 16.32
N ALA A 78 -18.13 3.19 15.72
CA ALA A 78 -17.57 4.29 14.93
C ALA A 78 -18.47 4.72 13.77
N SER A 79 -19.18 3.78 13.15
CA SER A 79 -20.13 4.00 12.05
C SER A 79 -21.41 4.73 12.48
N LYS A 80 -21.73 4.75 13.79
CA LYS A 80 -22.95 5.40 14.30
C LYS A 80 -22.83 6.91 14.51
N GLY A 81 -21.74 7.52 14.08
CA GLY A 81 -21.69 8.95 13.80
C GLY A 81 -21.29 9.88 14.94
N GLU A 82 -20.68 9.41 16.01
CA GLU A 82 -20.18 10.30 17.05
C GLU A 82 -18.65 10.45 17.03
N GLY A 83 -18.17 11.64 16.65
CA GLY A 83 -16.82 12.12 16.92
C GLY A 83 -15.69 11.38 16.21
N LEU A 84 -14.83 10.68 16.96
CA LEU A 84 -13.59 10.04 16.49
C LEU A 84 -13.82 8.93 15.45
N GLY A 85 -14.98 8.27 15.46
CA GLY A 85 -15.31 7.21 14.51
C GLY A 85 -15.43 7.71 13.06
N ASN A 86 -16.06 8.85 12.84
CA ASN A 86 -16.17 9.46 11.51
C ASN A 86 -14.80 9.87 10.96
N GLN A 87 -13.91 10.35 11.84
CA GLN A 87 -12.55 10.71 11.44
C GLN A 87 -11.73 9.47 11.05
N PHE A 88 -11.86 8.38 11.80
CA PHE A 88 -11.26 7.08 11.47
C PHE A 88 -11.65 6.62 10.06
N LEU A 89 -12.97 6.59 9.76
CA LEU A 89 -13.47 6.15 8.46
C LEU A 89 -13.05 7.10 7.33
N ALA A 90 -12.99 8.41 7.59
CA ALA A 90 -12.50 9.41 6.63
C ALA A 90 -11.02 9.18 6.30
N ASN A 91 -10.18 8.92 7.30
CA ASN A 91 -8.75 8.64 7.09
C ASN A 91 -8.54 7.36 6.28
N ILE A 92 -9.33 6.30 6.52
CA ILE A 92 -9.25 5.08 5.68
C ILE A 92 -9.62 5.37 4.23
N ARG A 93 -10.52 6.31 3.94
CA ARG A 93 -10.87 6.65 2.54
C ARG A 93 -9.71 7.23 1.75
N GLU A 94 -8.80 7.93 2.42
CA GLU A 94 -7.68 8.63 1.79
C GLU A 94 -6.48 7.73 1.48
N VAL A 95 -6.45 6.52 2.02
CA VAL A 95 -5.34 5.58 1.79
C VAL A 95 -5.64 4.61 0.64
N ASP A 96 -4.57 4.09 0.02
CA ASP A 96 -4.68 3.15 -1.11
C ASP A 96 -4.92 1.71 -0.66
N ALA A 97 -4.40 1.32 0.52
CA ALA A 97 -4.57 0.00 1.12
C ALA A 97 -4.50 0.07 2.66
N ILE A 98 -4.85 -1.02 3.31
CA ILE A 98 -4.94 -1.15 4.76
C ILE A 98 -3.92 -2.18 5.26
N VAL A 99 -3.16 -1.80 6.29
CA VAL A 99 -2.39 -2.73 7.13
C VAL A 99 -3.18 -2.94 8.42
N HIS A 100 -3.77 -4.10 8.57
CA HIS A 100 -4.58 -4.43 9.73
C HIS A 100 -3.72 -5.16 10.77
N VAL A 101 -3.38 -4.47 11.84
CA VAL A 101 -2.61 -5.02 12.97
C VAL A 101 -3.55 -5.83 13.86
N VAL A 102 -3.22 -7.10 14.04
CA VAL A 102 -4.00 -8.05 14.82
C VAL A 102 -3.15 -8.58 15.97
N ARG A 103 -3.67 -8.53 17.18
CA ARG A 103 -2.99 -9.02 18.37
C ARG A 103 -3.01 -10.55 18.42
N CYS A 104 -1.84 -11.18 18.38
CA CYS A 104 -1.62 -12.61 18.52
C CYS A 104 -0.64 -12.95 19.67
N PHE A 105 -0.34 -11.99 20.55
CA PHE A 105 0.52 -12.17 21.72
C PHE A 105 -0.28 -12.07 23.01
N GLU A 106 0.18 -12.76 24.06
CA GLU A 106 -0.35 -12.66 25.42
C GLU A 106 0.58 -11.80 26.25
N ASP A 107 0.03 -10.81 26.93
CA ASP A 107 0.71 -10.01 27.95
C ASP A 107 -0.31 -9.60 29.02
N SER A 108 -0.04 -10.02 30.26
CA SER A 108 -0.90 -9.75 31.40
C SER A 108 -0.93 -8.27 31.81
N ASN A 109 0.06 -7.48 31.40
CA ASN A 109 0.15 -6.05 31.67
C ASN A 109 -0.61 -5.21 30.65
N ILE A 110 -0.95 -5.78 29.49
CA ILE A 110 -1.64 -5.09 28.41
C ILE A 110 -3.07 -5.61 28.32
N VAL A 111 -4.02 -4.82 28.78
CA VAL A 111 -5.45 -5.19 28.76
C VAL A 111 -5.98 -5.17 27.35
N HIS A 112 -6.67 -6.24 26.93
CA HIS A 112 -7.44 -6.26 25.69
C HIS A 112 -8.79 -5.56 25.87
N VAL A 113 -9.27 -4.83 24.85
CA VAL A 113 -10.52 -4.05 24.91
C VAL A 113 -11.74 -4.93 25.28
N ASP A 114 -11.80 -6.15 24.74
CA ASP A 114 -12.87 -7.10 24.98
C ASP A 114 -12.54 -8.12 26.11
N GLY A 115 -11.47 -7.93 26.85
CA GLY A 115 -11.07 -8.75 28.00
C GLY A 115 -10.45 -10.11 27.66
N SER A 116 -10.41 -10.51 26.38
CA SER A 116 -9.76 -11.72 25.92
C SER A 116 -9.14 -11.50 24.52
N ILE A 117 -8.10 -12.26 24.22
CA ILE A 117 -7.44 -12.20 22.90
C ILE A 117 -8.20 -13.16 21.97
N ASP A 118 -8.73 -12.61 20.89
CA ASP A 118 -9.41 -13.36 19.83
C ASP A 118 -9.19 -12.64 18.49
N PRO A 119 -8.17 -13.03 17.72
CA PRO A 119 -7.79 -12.37 16.49
C PRO A 119 -8.92 -12.29 15.45
N LEU A 120 -9.76 -13.33 15.34
CA LEU A 120 -10.86 -13.33 14.36
C LEU A 120 -11.97 -12.37 14.76
N ARG A 121 -12.36 -12.34 16.02
CA ARG A 121 -13.32 -11.35 16.53
C ARG A 121 -12.83 -9.94 16.30
N ASP A 122 -11.55 -9.68 16.51
CA ASP A 122 -10.95 -8.37 16.34
C ASP A 122 -10.99 -7.93 14.86
N ILE A 123 -10.71 -8.85 13.94
CA ILE A 123 -10.84 -8.62 12.48
C ILE A 123 -12.31 -8.35 12.13
N GLU A 124 -13.24 -9.18 12.58
CA GLU A 124 -14.67 -9.03 12.31
C GLU A 124 -15.22 -7.70 12.82
N THR A 125 -14.75 -7.25 14.00
CA THR A 125 -15.17 -5.95 14.57
C THR A 125 -14.83 -4.80 13.64
N ILE A 126 -13.62 -4.76 13.10
CA ILE A 126 -13.21 -3.71 12.15
C ILE A 126 -13.97 -3.85 10.83
N ASN A 127 -14.09 -5.06 10.30
CA ASN A 127 -14.79 -5.30 9.05
C ASN A 127 -16.25 -4.83 9.10
N LEU A 128 -16.96 -5.11 10.20
CA LEU A 128 -18.35 -4.67 10.38
C LEU A 128 -18.48 -3.13 10.36
N GLU A 129 -17.55 -2.39 10.99
CA GLU A 129 -17.58 -0.93 10.95
C GLU A 129 -17.33 -0.38 9.53
N LEU A 130 -16.44 -1.02 8.77
CA LEU A 130 -16.22 -0.65 7.36
C LEU A 130 -17.45 -0.94 6.51
N ILE A 131 -18.09 -2.10 6.70
CA ILE A 131 -19.32 -2.50 6.01
C ILE A 131 -20.45 -1.52 6.30
N PHE A 132 -20.68 -1.15 7.56
CA PHE A 132 -21.74 -0.19 7.91
C PHE A 132 -21.52 1.18 7.26
N SER A 133 -20.26 1.65 7.23
CA SER A 133 -19.91 2.88 6.54
C SER A 133 -20.20 2.84 5.04
N ASP A 134 -19.90 1.72 4.39
CA ASP A 134 -20.15 1.56 2.96
C ASP A 134 -21.63 1.40 2.63
N LEU A 135 -22.39 0.69 3.47
CA LEU A 135 -23.84 0.60 3.35
C LEU A 135 -24.50 1.98 3.40
N GLU A 136 -24.09 2.85 4.31
CA GLU A 136 -24.60 4.21 4.39
C GLU A 136 -24.35 5.03 3.11
N ILE A 137 -23.19 4.85 2.50
CA ILE A 137 -22.85 5.51 1.23
C ILE A 137 -23.72 4.98 0.10
N LEU A 138 -23.83 3.66 -0.04
CA LEU A 138 -24.63 3.03 -1.08
C LEU A 138 -26.10 3.42 -0.95
N GLU A 139 -26.67 3.42 0.26
CA GLU A 139 -28.05 3.85 0.50
C GLU A 139 -28.31 5.29 0.05
N ARG A 140 -27.38 6.20 0.36
CA ARG A 140 -27.47 7.60 -0.11
C ARG A 140 -27.39 7.70 -1.63
N ARG A 141 -26.53 6.93 -2.30
CA ARG A 141 -26.40 6.89 -3.77
C ARG A 141 -27.66 6.29 -4.41
N ILE A 142 -28.14 5.16 -3.91
CA ILE A 142 -29.35 4.47 -4.37
C ILE A 142 -30.55 5.41 -4.29
N SER A 143 -30.76 6.07 -3.15
CA SER A 143 -31.86 7.02 -2.95
C SER A 143 -31.88 8.17 -3.96
N LYS A 144 -30.70 8.65 -4.38
CA LYS A 144 -30.58 9.68 -5.42
C LYS A 144 -30.85 9.13 -6.83
N ALA A 145 -30.40 7.89 -7.10
CA ALA A 145 -30.49 7.28 -8.43
C ALA A 145 -31.90 6.80 -8.79
N VAL A 146 -32.71 6.39 -7.81
CA VAL A 146 -34.06 5.78 -8.03
C VAL A 146 -34.95 6.61 -8.94
N ARG A 147 -34.96 7.94 -8.81
CA ARG A 147 -35.81 8.81 -9.66
C ARG A 147 -35.27 8.93 -11.07
N ALA A 148 -33.95 9.09 -11.22
CA ALA A 148 -33.30 9.28 -12.50
C ALA A 148 -33.30 7.99 -13.33
N ALA A 149 -33.17 6.83 -12.67
CA ALA A 149 -33.20 5.50 -13.29
C ALA A 149 -34.47 5.20 -14.10
N ARG A 150 -35.58 5.89 -13.80
CA ARG A 150 -36.85 5.71 -14.56
C ARG A 150 -36.74 6.16 -16.01
N ASN A 151 -35.88 7.13 -16.30
CA ASN A 151 -35.76 7.77 -17.61
C ASN A 151 -34.38 7.53 -18.27
N ASP A 152 -33.47 6.92 -17.57
CA ASP A 152 -32.10 6.68 -18.04
C ASP A 152 -31.69 5.22 -17.78
N LYS A 153 -31.43 4.48 -18.86
CA LYS A 153 -31.08 3.06 -18.82
C LYS A 153 -29.68 2.82 -18.20
N THR A 154 -28.76 3.77 -18.38
CA THR A 154 -27.43 3.69 -17.79
C THR A 154 -27.51 3.81 -16.28
N ILE A 155 -28.26 4.79 -15.79
CA ILE A 155 -28.50 4.97 -14.36
C ILE A 155 -29.29 3.79 -13.77
N ALA A 156 -30.22 3.19 -14.53
CA ALA A 156 -30.93 2.00 -14.09
C ALA A 156 -30.00 0.79 -13.92
N LYS A 157 -29.02 0.61 -14.82
CA LYS A 157 -28.01 -0.44 -14.74
C LYS A 157 -27.07 -0.20 -13.54
N GLU A 158 -26.60 1.02 -13.34
CA GLU A 158 -25.77 1.37 -12.19
C GLU A 158 -26.52 1.18 -10.86
N LEU A 159 -27.83 1.53 -10.81
CA LEU A 159 -28.68 1.29 -9.64
C LEU A 159 -28.75 -0.20 -9.30
N ALA A 160 -28.97 -1.06 -10.30
CA ALA A 160 -29.02 -2.51 -10.10
C ALA A 160 -27.70 -3.06 -9.57
N LEU A 161 -26.55 -2.54 -10.01
CA LEU A 161 -25.24 -2.88 -9.46
C LEU A 161 -25.14 -2.47 -7.99
N MET A 162 -25.49 -1.22 -7.65
CA MET A 162 -25.45 -0.74 -6.26
C MET A 162 -26.32 -1.59 -5.32
N GLU A 163 -27.49 -2.03 -5.77
CA GLU A 163 -28.38 -2.90 -4.98
C GLU A 163 -27.76 -4.29 -4.77
N ARG A 164 -27.07 -4.88 -5.77
CA ARG A 164 -26.35 -6.15 -5.63
C ARG A 164 -25.18 -6.03 -4.67
N ILE A 165 -24.38 -4.98 -4.78
CA ILE A 165 -23.27 -4.72 -3.86
C ILE A 165 -23.80 -4.51 -2.44
N LYS A 166 -24.90 -3.76 -2.27
CA LYS A 166 -25.55 -3.55 -0.97
C LYS A 166 -25.95 -4.90 -0.33
N ALA A 167 -26.63 -5.77 -1.09
CA ALA A 167 -27.01 -7.09 -0.60
C ALA A 167 -25.80 -7.95 -0.17
N HIS A 168 -24.72 -7.88 -0.94
CA HIS A 168 -23.46 -8.58 -0.62
C HIS A 168 -22.84 -8.09 0.70
N LEU A 169 -22.85 -6.77 0.95
CA LEU A 169 -22.39 -6.20 2.22
C LEU A 169 -23.32 -6.52 3.38
N GLU A 170 -24.64 -6.55 3.17
CA GLU A 170 -25.63 -6.93 4.19
C GLU A 170 -25.47 -8.39 4.63
N ASP A 171 -24.96 -9.26 3.75
CA ASP A 171 -24.54 -10.63 4.07
C ASP A 171 -23.22 -10.70 4.89
N GLY A 172 -22.64 -9.56 5.27
CA GLY A 172 -21.39 -9.49 6.03
C GLY A 172 -20.12 -9.73 5.20
N LYS A 173 -20.21 -9.70 3.87
CA LYS A 173 -19.08 -9.91 2.96
C LYS A 173 -18.45 -8.60 2.54
N MET A 174 -17.14 -8.59 2.36
CA MET A 174 -16.40 -7.40 1.92
C MET A 174 -16.62 -7.15 0.42
N ALA A 175 -16.70 -5.87 -0.01
CA ALA A 175 -16.92 -5.53 -1.41
C ALA A 175 -15.82 -6.07 -2.36
N LYS A 176 -14.60 -6.28 -1.86
CA LYS A 176 -13.50 -6.89 -2.63
C LYS A 176 -13.77 -8.32 -3.07
N SER A 177 -14.65 -9.05 -2.36
CA SER A 177 -15.07 -10.41 -2.71
C SER A 177 -16.33 -10.43 -3.60
N PHE A 178 -16.81 -9.27 -4.04
CA PHE A 178 -17.94 -9.17 -4.95
C PHE A 178 -17.50 -9.51 -6.39
N ASP A 179 -18.03 -10.58 -6.94
CA ASP A 179 -17.68 -11.15 -8.24
C ASP A 179 -18.81 -11.11 -9.28
N ASP A 180 -20.00 -10.62 -8.91
CA ASP A 180 -21.16 -10.49 -9.79
C ASP A 180 -21.09 -9.20 -10.63
N ILE A 181 -20.04 -9.11 -11.47
CA ILE A 181 -19.77 -8.02 -12.41
C ILE A 181 -20.06 -8.51 -13.84
N ASN A 182 -20.92 -7.79 -14.56
CA ASN A 182 -21.38 -8.20 -15.88
C ASN A 182 -20.53 -7.66 -17.03
N ASP A 183 -19.90 -6.51 -16.87
CA ASP A 183 -19.11 -5.83 -17.91
C ASP A 183 -18.13 -4.78 -17.33
N GLU A 184 -17.35 -4.16 -18.22
CA GLU A 184 -16.33 -3.16 -17.87
C GLU A 184 -16.93 -1.89 -17.23
N ASP A 185 -18.13 -1.49 -17.59
CA ASP A 185 -18.78 -0.30 -17.00
C ASP A 185 -19.07 -0.56 -15.52
N GLU A 186 -19.62 -1.72 -15.19
CA GLU A 186 -19.89 -2.11 -13.80
C GLU A 186 -18.61 -2.19 -12.97
N GLN A 187 -17.53 -2.71 -13.54
CA GLN A 187 -16.22 -2.73 -12.89
C GLN A 187 -15.73 -1.30 -12.59
N GLN A 188 -15.80 -0.40 -13.56
CA GLN A 188 -15.41 0.99 -13.38
C GLN A 188 -16.28 1.73 -12.34
N TRP A 189 -17.58 1.47 -12.32
CA TRP A 189 -18.46 2.05 -11.31
C TRP A 189 -18.11 1.56 -9.90
N LEU A 190 -17.91 0.25 -9.70
CA LEU A 190 -17.50 -0.32 -8.41
C LEU A 190 -16.21 0.35 -7.90
N GLU A 191 -15.20 0.47 -8.75
CA GLU A 191 -13.94 1.15 -8.41
C GLU A 191 -14.15 2.62 -8.05
N SER A 192 -15.08 3.31 -8.75
CA SER A 192 -15.38 4.74 -8.53
C SER A 192 -16.11 5.01 -7.22
N TYR A 193 -16.75 4.02 -6.63
CA TYR A 193 -17.48 4.20 -5.36
C TYR A 193 -16.57 4.44 -4.18
N ASN A 194 -15.30 4.09 -4.28
CA ASN A 194 -14.30 4.24 -3.23
C ASN A 194 -14.75 3.62 -1.90
N LEU A 195 -15.30 2.40 -1.98
CA LEU A 195 -15.74 1.65 -0.80
C LEU A 195 -14.54 1.25 0.05
N LEU A 196 -14.70 1.37 1.38
CA LEU A 196 -13.66 0.98 2.34
C LEU A 196 -13.40 -0.52 2.29
N THR A 197 -14.47 -1.30 2.13
CA THR A 197 -14.44 -2.77 2.04
C THR A 197 -13.89 -3.28 0.70
N TYR A 198 -13.67 -2.41 -0.28
CA TYR A 198 -13.03 -2.73 -1.56
C TYR A 198 -11.51 -2.57 -1.55
N LYS A 199 -10.99 -1.86 -0.53
CA LYS A 199 -9.54 -1.61 -0.43
C LYS A 199 -8.77 -2.91 -0.15
N PRO A 200 -7.58 -3.07 -0.77
CA PRO A 200 -6.67 -4.16 -0.43
C PRO A 200 -6.27 -4.14 1.04
N VAL A 201 -6.13 -5.32 1.66
CA VAL A 201 -5.76 -5.47 3.06
C VAL A 201 -4.60 -6.44 3.20
N ILE A 202 -3.62 -6.07 4.04
CA ILE A 202 -2.58 -6.97 4.57
C ILE A 202 -2.81 -7.11 6.06
N PHE A 203 -2.75 -8.33 6.59
CA PHE A 203 -2.79 -8.57 8.03
C PHE A 203 -1.38 -8.61 8.61
N ALA A 204 -1.15 -7.80 9.64
CA ALA A 204 0.04 -7.83 10.48
C ALA A 204 -0.29 -8.59 11.77
N ALA A 205 0.07 -9.86 11.84
CA ALA A 205 -0.09 -10.67 13.04
C ALA A 205 1.01 -10.30 14.03
N ASN A 206 0.68 -9.48 15.04
CA ASN A 206 1.62 -9.04 16.05
C ASN A 206 1.74 -10.08 17.17
N VAL A 207 2.93 -10.68 17.27
CA VAL A 207 3.26 -11.80 18.16
C VAL A 207 4.28 -11.39 19.23
N ALA A 208 4.54 -12.27 20.19
CA ALA A 208 5.69 -12.18 21.09
C ALA A 208 6.98 -12.60 20.38
N GLU A 209 8.13 -12.24 20.94
CA GLU A 209 9.46 -12.58 20.40
C GLU A 209 9.64 -14.07 20.12
N ASP A 210 9.20 -14.93 21.05
CA ASP A 210 9.36 -16.38 20.96
C ASP A 210 8.68 -17.00 19.71
N ASP A 211 7.66 -16.33 19.16
CA ASP A 211 6.93 -16.79 17.97
C ASP A 211 7.60 -16.36 16.64
N LEU A 212 8.66 -15.54 16.67
CA LEU A 212 9.32 -15.07 15.44
C LEU A 212 10.15 -16.16 14.76
N ALA A 213 10.80 -17.02 15.54
CA ALA A 213 11.74 -18.02 15.02
C ALA A 213 11.07 -19.04 14.06
N ASP A 214 9.81 -19.37 14.29
CA ASP A 214 9.00 -20.27 13.45
C ASP A 214 7.97 -19.54 12.58
N ASP A 215 8.09 -18.21 12.47
CA ASP A 215 7.15 -17.34 11.74
C ASP A 215 5.71 -17.51 12.24
N GLY A 216 5.54 -17.72 13.56
CA GLY A 216 4.23 -17.89 14.21
C GLY A 216 3.55 -19.23 13.89
N ALA A 217 4.27 -20.24 13.42
CA ALA A 217 3.70 -21.53 13.02
C ALA A 217 3.03 -22.27 14.21
N SER A 218 3.60 -22.12 15.39
CA SER A 218 3.06 -22.70 16.64
C SER A 218 1.99 -21.83 17.31
N ASN A 219 1.81 -20.59 16.89
CA ASN A 219 0.83 -19.65 17.46
C ASN A 219 -0.56 -19.87 16.87
N ALA A 220 -1.52 -20.33 17.70
CA ALA A 220 -2.89 -20.61 17.26
C ALA A 220 -3.62 -19.38 16.71
N GLY A 221 -3.35 -18.18 17.24
CA GLY A 221 -3.91 -16.92 16.76
C GLY A 221 -3.43 -16.59 15.35
N VAL A 222 -2.12 -16.76 15.09
CA VAL A 222 -1.52 -16.57 13.76
C VAL A 222 -2.13 -17.54 12.75
N GLN A 223 -2.30 -18.82 13.12
CA GLN A 223 -2.92 -19.81 12.23
C GLN A 223 -4.37 -19.45 11.88
N ALA A 224 -5.14 -18.98 12.86
CA ALA A 224 -6.52 -18.53 12.63
C ALA A 224 -6.56 -17.33 11.66
N VAL A 225 -5.65 -16.34 11.83
CA VAL A 225 -5.53 -15.19 10.90
C VAL A 225 -5.14 -15.67 9.50
N ARG A 226 -4.19 -16.59 9.36
CA ARG A 226 -3.77 -17.14 8.07
C ARG A 226 -4.91 -17.87 7.33
N GLU A 227 -5.69 -18.68 8.05
CA GLU A 227 -6.86 -19.36 7.47
C GLU A 227 -7.92 -18.35 7.01
N TYR A 228 -8.17 -17.32 7.82
CA TYR A 228 -9.08 -16.24 7.44
C TYR A 228 -8.58 -15.50 6.19
N ALA A 229 -7.34 -15.05 6.21
CA ALA A 229 -6.72 -14.30 5.12
C ALA A 229 -6.70 -15.08 3.80
N LYS A 230 -6.44 -16.42 3.86
CA LYS A 230 -6.49 -17.29 2.69
C LYS A 230 -7.87 -17.33 2.04
N ARG A 231 -8.94 -17.32 2.83
CA ARG A 231 -10.32 -17.29 2.30
C ARG A 231 -10.65 -15.94 1.65
N GLU A 232 -10.05 -14.88 2.16
CA GLU A 232 -10.26 -13.52 1.71
C GLU A 232 -9.26 -13.07 0.64
N ASP A 233 -8.38 -13.95 0.15
CA ASP A 233 -7.28 -13.65 -0.78
C ASP A 233 -6.42 -12.47 -0.29
N CYS A 234 -5.99 -12.54 0.97
CA CYS A 234 -5.14 -11.56 1.63
C CYS A 234 -3.82 -12.15 2.07
N GLU A 235 -2.78 -11.32 2.14
CA GLU A 235 -1.50 -11.69 2.73
C GLU A 235 -1.49 -11.49 4.25
N VAL A 236 -0.70 -12.32 4.93
CA VAL A 236 -0.38 -12.20 6.36
C VAL A 236 1.12 -12.18 6.52
N PHE A 237 1.63 -11.23 7.27
CA PHE A 237 3.01 -11.28 7.76
C PHE A 237 3.00 -11.28 9.29
N VAL A 238 4.00 -11.95 9.86
CA VAL A 238 4.23 -12.02 11.30
C VAL A 238 5.25 -10.98 11.71
N VAL A 239 4.95 -10.24 12.75
CA VAL A 239 5.80 -9.18 13.29
C VAL A 239 5.75 -9.19 14.81
N CYS A 240 6.85 -8.86 15.45
CA CYS A 240 6.86 -8.45 16.86
C CYS A 240 7.16 -6.95 16.93
N ALA A 241 6.17 -6.15 17.27
CA ALA A 241 6.30 -4.70 17.27
C ALA A 241 7.35 -4.20 18.27
N GLU A 242 7.57 -4.90 19.37
CA GLU A 242 8.63 -4.60 20.34
C GLU A 242 10.03 -4.80 19.74
N ILE A 243 10.26 -5.95 19.10
CA ILE A 243 11.54 -6.25 18.41
C ILE A 243 11.80 -5.24 17.27
N GLU A 244 10.76 -4.87 16.49
CA GLU A 244 10.92 -3.85 15.47
C GLU A 244 11.31 -2.47 16.05
N GLN A 245 10.83 -2.16 17.25
CA GLN A 245 11.22 -0.93 17.92
C GLN A 245 12.69 -0.97 18.37
N GLU A 246 13.18 -2.10 18.82
CA GLU A 246 14.60 -2.30 19.17
C GLU A 246 15.48 -2.22 17.91
N ILE A 247 15.12 -2.93 16.85
CA ILE A 247 15.85 -2.91 15.57
C ILE A 247 15.95 -1.48 15.01
N ALA A 248 14.90 -0.68 15.16
CA ALA A 248 14.89 0.70 14.67
C ALA A 248 15.84 1.66 15.41
N GLU A 249 16.48 1.22 16.48
CA GLU A 249 17.46 1.98 17.26
C GLU A 249 18.91 1.56 16.95
N LEU A 250 19.10 0.45 16.22
CA LEU A 250 20.39 -0.14 15.89
C LEU A 250 20.96 0.44 14.58
N ASP A 251 22.28 0.49 14.47
CA ASP A 251 22.93 0.73 13.19
C ASP A 251 22.89 -0.53 12.29
N ASP A 252 23.30 -0.41 11.03
CA ASP A 252 23.16 -1.48 10.03
C ASP A 252 23.96 -2.75 10.41
N ASP A 253 25.13 -2.60 11.04
CA ASP A 253 25.97 -3.73 11.48
C ASP A 253 25.33 -4.43 12.69
N GLU A 254 24.91 -3.65 13.68
CA GLU A 254 24.20 -4.14 14.87
C GLU A 254 22.87 -4.82 14.49
N LYS A 255 22.11 -4.21 13.57
CA LYS A 255 20.86 -4.78 13.06
C LYS A 255 21.07 -6.14 12.41
N SER A 256 22.11 -6.28 11.58
CA SER A 256 22.42 -7.54 10.92
C SER A 256 22.77 -8.64 11.93
N MET A 257 23.55 -8.33 12.95
CA MET A 257 23.91 -9.25 14.02
C MET A 257 22.67 -9.66 14.85
N PHE A 258 21.83 -8.70 15.19
CA PHE A 258 20.63 -8.95 15.98
C PHE A 258 19.61 -9.83 15.23
N LEU A 259 19.40 -9.61 13.93
CA LEU A 259 18.56 -10.45 13.09
C LEU A 259 19.12 -11.89 12.99
N GLU A 260 20.44 -12.06 12.87
CA GLU A 260 21.10 -13.37 12.84
C GLU A 260 20.90 -14.12 14.17
N GLU A 261 21.02 -13.42 15.31
CA GLU A 261 20.78 -14.00 16.65
C GLU A 261 19.34 -14.50 16.81
N LEU A 262 18.36 -13.77 16.25
CA LEU A 262 16.96 -14.17 16.22
C LEU A 262 16.63 -15.23 15.16
N GLY A 263 17.60 -15.61 14.33
CA GLY A 263 17.41 -16.55 13.22
C GLY A 263 16.58 -15.97 12.06
N LEU A 264 16.50 -14.65 11.95
CA LEU A 264 15.73 -13.94 10.94
C LEU A 264 16.63 -13.49 9.79
N LYS A 265 16.11 -13.54 8.55
CA LYS A 265 16.82 -13.05 7.36
C LYS A 265 16.55 -11.56 7.10
N GLU A 266 15.41 -11.06 7.54
CA GLU A 266 14.96 -9.68 7.37
C GLU A 266 13.98 -9.32 8.50
N SER A 267 13.85 -8.03 8.78
CA SER A 267 12.92 -7.54 9.79
C SER A 267 11.45 -7.66 9.33
N GLY A 268 10.51 -7.64 10.26
CA GLY A 268 9.08 -7.61 9.95
C GLY A 268 8.69 -6.35 9.18
N LEU A 269 9.35 -5.22 9.45
CA LEU A 269 9.13 -3.98 8.68
C LEU A 269 9.60 -4.11 7.24
N GLU A 270 10.73 -4.75 6.97
CA GLU A 270 11.17 -5.02 5.60
C GLU A 270 10.19 -5.92 4.85
N LYS A 271 9.67 -6.97 5.52
CA LYS A 271 8.59 -7.81 4.98
C LYS A 271 7.34 -6.96 4.66
N LEU A 272 6.92 -6.10 5.59
CA LEU A 272 5.78 -5.21 5.40
C LEU A 272 5.95 -4.29 4.19
N ILE A 273 7.10 -3.67 4.04
CA ILE A 273 7.39 -2.76 2.92
C ILE A 273 7.29 -3.52 1.58
N LYS A 274 7.90 -4.69 1.48
CA LYS A 274 7.87 -5.54 0.29
C LYS A 274 6.45 -6.01 -0.04
N ALA A 275 5.71 -6.52 0.96
CA ALA A 275 4.34 -6.97 0.81
C ALA A 275 3.41 -5.83 0.41
N SER A 276 3.56 -4.65 1.02
CA SER A 276 2.78 -3.45 0.69
C SER A 276 3.01 -2.99 -0.74
N TYR A 277 4.27 -3.05 -1.20
CA TYR A 277 4.61 -2.69 -2.57
C TYR A 277 4.04 -3.71 -3.57
N SER A 278 4.12 -5.00 -3.26
CA SER A 278 3.53 -6.08 -4.07
C SER A 278 2.01 -5.98 -4.14
N LEU A 279 1.33 -5.75 -3.02
CA LEU A 279 -0.12 -5.69 -2.92
C LEU A 279 -0.73 -4.64 -3.84
N LEU A 280 -0.15 -3.45 -3.86
CA LEU A 280 -0.67 -2.34 -4.66
C LEU A 280 -0.29 -2.46 -6.14
N GLY A 281 0.62 -3.39 -6.47
CA GLY A 281 1.07 -3.66 -7.84
C GLY A 281 1.63 -2.45 -8.57
N PRO A 282 2.23 -1.45 -7.88
CA PRO A 282 2.88 -0.37 -8.60
C PRO A 282 4.09 -0.92 -9.33
N ILE A 283 4.53 -0.16 -10.30
CA ILE A 283 5.82 -0.34 -10.96
C ILE A 283 6.67 0.89 -10.76
N SER A 284 7.98 0.73 -10.85
CA SER A 284 8.92 1.86 -10.83
C SER A 284 9.60 2.00 -12.18
N TYR A 285 9.46 3.16 -12.82
CA TYR A 285 10.40 3.57 -13.84
C TYR A 285 11.52 4.40 -13.21
N LEU A 286 12.66 4.46 -13.87
CA LEU A 286 13.87 5.07 -13.36
C LEU A 286 14.27 6.25 -14.21
N THR A 287 14.81 7.29 -13.59
CA THR A 287 15.56 8.33 -14.28
C THR A 287 17.00 8.30 -13.78
N ALA A 288 17.96 8.34 -14.70
CA ALA A 288 19.38 8.21 -14.37
C ALA A 288 20.20 9.31 -14.99
N GLY A 289 21.01 9.97 -14.17
CA GLY A 289 21.94 11.01 -14.58
C GLY A 289 22.91 11.38 -13.47
N GLU A 290 23.92 12.19 -13.80
CA GLU A 290 24.90 12.68 -12.83
C GLU A 290 24.26 13.46 -11.66
N PRO A 291 23.26 14.34 -11.86
CA PRO A 291 22.65 15.05 -10.74
C PRO A 291 21.92 14.13 -9.76
N GLU A 292 21.15 13.17 -10.29
CA GLU A 292 20.39 12.21 -9.49
C GLU A 292 20.03 10.94 -10.28
N VAL A 293 19.91 9.84 -9.56
CA VAL A 293 19.23 8.63 -9.98
C VAL A 293 17.99 8.46 -9.09
N ARG A 294 16.83 8.25 -9.73
CA ARG A 294 15.58 8.23 -8.98
C ARG A 294 14.60 7.19 -9.50
N ALA A 295 13.91 6.50 -8.57
CA ALA A 295 12.76 5.67 -8.87
C ALA A 295 11.45 6.48 -8.76
N TRP A 296 10.58 6.29 -9.73
CA TRP A 296 9.28 6.94 -9.81
C TRP A 296 8.18 5.90 -9.79
N THR A 297 7.37 5.89 -8.75
CA THR A 297 6.28 4.94 -8.57
C THR A 297 5.05 5.36 -9.37
N ILE A 298 4.55 4.44 -10.20
CA ILE A 298 3.34 4.61 -11.00
C ILE A 298 2.47 3.36 -10.92
N LYS A 299 1.19 3.49 -11.26
CA LYS A 299 0.30 2.33 -11.40
C LYS A 299 0.66 1.54 -12.65
N LYS A 300 0.60 0.21 -12.58
CA LYS A 300 0.72 -0.65 -13.75
C LYS A 300 -0.31 -0.24 -14.81
N GLY A 301 0.09 -0.15 -16.07
CA GLY A 301 -0.77 0.34 -17.16
C GLY A 301 -0.68 1.85 -17.40
N THR A 302 0.09 2.60 -16.61
CA THR A 302 0.30 4.05 -16.81
C THR A 302 1.02 4.30 -18.14
N LYS A 303 0.49 5.24 -18.94
CA LYS A 303 1.11 5.66 -20.19
C LYS A 303 2.22 6.71 -19.97
N ALA A 304 3.12 6.84 -20.94
CA ALA A 304 4.28 7.71 -20.88
C ALA A 304 3.98 9.19 -20.52
N PRO A 305 2.93 9.86 -21.04
CA PRO A 305 2.62 11.24 -20.63
C PRO A 305 2.28 11.36 -19.13
N GLN A 306 1.44 10.44 -18.61
CA GLN A 306 1.05 10.44 -17.19
C GLN A 306 2.25 10.08 -16.29
N ALA A 307 3.13 9.19 -16.75
CA ALA A 307 4.40 8.91 -16.07
C ALA A 307 5.28 10.15 -16.01
N ALA A 308 5.43 10.90 -17.11
CA ALA A 308 6.13 12.18 -17.14
C ALA A 308 5.51 13.21 -16.17
N GLY A 309 4.19 13.19 -16.03
CA GLY A 309 3.44 14.02 -15.07
C GLY A 309 3.81 13.79 -13.61
N LYS A 310 4.34 12.60 -13.27
CA LYS A 310 4.88 12.34 -11.93
C LYS A 310 6.11 13.16 -11.59
N ILE A 311 6.89 13.53 -12.61
CA ILE A 311 8.05 14.42 -12.44
C ILE A 311 7.57 15.85 -12.27
N HIS A 312 6.75 16.35 -13.22
CA HIS A 312 6.15 17.67 -13.20
C HIS A 312 4.96 17.73 -14.16
N SER A 313 3.91 18.49 -13.82
CA SER A 313 2.72 18.67 -14.67
C SER A 313 3.05 19.23 -16.07
N ASP A 314 4.11 20.02 -16.20
CA ASP A 314 4.55 20.56 -17.49
C ASP A 314 5.11 19.48 -18.41
N PHE A 315 5.73 18.43 -17.85
CA PHE A 315 6.22 17.29 -18.64
C PHE A 315 5.05 16.50 -19.24
N GLU A 316 3.94 16.38 -18.54
CA GLU A 316 2.73 15.76 -19.08
C GLU A 316 2.11 16.60 -20.19
N ARG A 317 1.89 17.92 -19.92
CA ARG A 317 1.27 18.84 -20.89
C ARG A 317 2.10 18.99 -22.16
N GLY A 318 3.40 19.16 -22.00
CA GLY A 318 4.34 19.35 -23.08
C GLY A 318 4.94 18.08 -23.67
N PHE A 319 4.43 16.90 -23.32
CA PHE A 319 5.01 15.61 -23.72
C PHE A 319 5.15 15.49 -25.24
N ILE A 320 6.36 15.20 -25.71
CA ILE A 320 6.69 14.95 -27.11
C ILE A 320 6.93 13.45 -27.33
N ARG A 321 7.88 12.88 -26.60
CA ARG A 321 8.27 11.47 -26.68
C ARG A 321 9.08 11.06 -25.45
N ALA A 322 9.22 9.76 -25.26
CA ALA A 322 10.09 9.16 -24.25
C ALA A 322 11.24 8.39 -24.96
N GLU A 323 12.48 8.60 -24.52
CA GLU A 323 13.62 7.77 -24.87
C GLU A 323 13.79 6.73 -23.79
N ILE A 324 13.63 5.44 -24.11
CA ILE A 324 13.51 4.37 -23.13
C ILE A 324 14.51 3.26 -23.42
N VAL A 325 15.21 2.83 -22.38
CA VAL A 325 15.97 1.58 -22.37
C VAL A 325 15.57 0.79 -21.14
N SER A 326 15.39 -0.54 -21.27
CA SER A 326 15.15 -1.36 -20.09
C SER A 326 16.41 -1.46 -19.24
N TYR A 327 16.22 -1.65 -17.92
CA TYR A 327 17.36 -1.84 -17.01
C TYR A 327 18.26 -2.98 -17.47
N ASP A 328 17.67 -4.12 -17.86
CA ASP A 328 18.42 -5.31 -18.28
C ASP A 328 19.23 -5.05 -19.57
N ASP A 329 18.65 -4.37 -20.55
CA ASP A 329 19.37 -4.00 -21.79
C ASP A 329 20.53 -3.04 -21.51
N LEU A 330 20.33 -2.08 -20.61
CA LEU A 330 21.39 -1.15 -20.22
C LEU A 330 22.54 -1.88 -19.52
N MET A 331 22.23 -2.81 -18.60
CA MET A 331 23.22 -3.61 -17.90
C MET A 331 24.01 -4.50 -18.88
N ALA A 332 23.33 -5.14 -19.82
CA ALA A 332 23.98 -5.96 -20.86
C ALA A 332 24.88 -5.16 -21.82
N CYS A 333 24.61 -3.86 -21.97
CA CYS A 333 25.42 -2.98 -22.82
C CYS A 333 26.53 -2.23 -22.05
N GLY A 334 26.41 -2.11 -20.75
CA GLY A 334 27.36 -1.41 -19.88
C GLY A 334 27.30 0.12 -19.94
N THR A 335 26.79 0.73 -21.01
CA THR A 335 26.60 2.19 -21.12
C THR A 335 25.37 2.53 -21.96
N TYR A 336 24.79 3.70 -21.71
CA TYR A 336 23.66 4.23 -22.49
C TYR A 336 24.02 4.40 -23.99
N ASN A 337 25.22 4.88 -24.29
CA ASN A 337 25.66 5.04 -25.67
C ASN A 337 25.79 3.71 -26.41
N ALA A 338 26.34 2.67 -25.76
CA ALA A 338 26.40 1.32 -26.32
C ALA A 338 25.01 0.73 -26.56
N ALA A 339 24.06 0.94 -25.65
CA ALA A 339 22.68 0.54 -25.84
C ALA A 339 22.04 1.26 -27.04
N LYS A 340 22.32 2.55 -27.20
CA LYS A 340 21.83 3.35 -28.31
C LYS A 340 22.40 2.91 -29.67
N GLU A 341 23.70 2.62 -29.73
CA GLU A 341 24.36 2.10 -30.92
C GLU A 341 23.81 0.74 -31.34
N LYS A 342 23.40 -0.09 -30.38
CA LYS A 342 22.75 -1.38 -30.62
C LYS A 342 21.25 -1.26 -30.97
N GLY A 343 20.69 -0.05 -30.96
CA GLY A 343 19.26 0.19 -31.24
C GLY A 343 18.30 -0.24 -30.11
N LEU A 344 18.82 -0.43 -28.88
CA LEU A 344 18.04 -0.83 -27.73
C LEU A 344 17.39 0.36 -27.01
N VAL A 345 17.83 1.59 -27.31
CA VAL A 345 17.14 2.81 -26.86
C VAL A 345 15.99 3.10 -27.82
N ARG A 346 14.78 2.90 -27.33
CA ARG A 346 13.55 3.07 -28.11
C ARG A 346 13.01 4.49 -27.98
N LEU A 347 12.36 4.96 -29.02
CA LEU A 347 11.64 6.23 -29.03
C LEU A 347 10.14 5.93 -28.99
N GLU A 348 9.50 6.24 -27.89
CA GLU A 348 8.11 5.89 -27.63
C GLU A 348 7.21 7.13 -27.56
N GLY A 349 6.00 6.97 -28.08
CA GLY A 349 4.98 8.02 -28.13
C GLY A 349 4.02 7.99 -26.93
N LYS A 350 2.91 8.73 -27.10
CA LYS A 350 1.90 8.94 -26.04
C LYS A 350 1.19 7.68 -25.58
N ASP A 351 1.11 6.66 -26.42
CA ASP A 351 0.38 5.42 -26.12
C ASP A 351 1.24 4.33 -25.49
N TYR A 352 2.53 4.58 -25.31
CA TYR A 352 3.42 3.63 -24.66
C TYR A 352 3.03 3.41 -23.21
N VAL A 353 2.84 2.16 -22.83
CA VAL A 353 2.60 1.73 -21.46
C VAL A 353 3.94 1.43 -20.79
N VAL A 354 4.28 2.22 -19.80
CA VAL A 354 5.55 2.12 -19.07
C VAL A 354 5.66 0.78 -18.35
N GLN A 355 6.85 0.16 -18.43
CA GLN A 355 7.17 -1.11 -17.79
C GLN A 355 8.04 -0.89 -16.55
N ASP A 356 8.01 -1.85 -15.61
CA ASP A 356 8.91 -1.82 -14.45
C ASP A 356 10.36 -1.91 -14.90
N GLY A 357 11.21 -1.05 -14.34
CA GLY A 357 12.63 -1.00 -14.70
C GLY A 357 12.95 -0.25 -16.00
N ASP A 358 11.97 0.35 -16.66
CA ASP A 358 12.25 1.28 -17.77
C ASP A 358 13.07 2.47 -17.26
N ILE A 359 14.21 2.73 -17.91
CA ILE A 359 15.01 3.94 -17.69
C ILE A 359 14.61 4.93 -18.76
N ILE A 360 14.03 6.07 -18.33
CA ILE A 360 13.31 6.98 -19.22
C ILE A 360 13.90 8.38 -19.20
N LEU A 361 14.12 8.95 -20.40
CA LEU A 361 14.37 10.35 -20.62
C LEU A 361 13.20 10.97 -21.39
N PHE A 362 12.40 11.77 -20.71
CA PHE A 362 11.27 12.46 -21.34
C PHE A 362 11.72 13.68 -22.11
N ARG A 363 11.19 13.84 -23.33
CA ARG A 363 11.33 15.04 -24.15
C ARG A 363 9.98 15.76 -24.16
N PHE A 364 10.01 17.01 -23.77
CA PHE A 364 8.84 17.86 -23.65
C PHE A 364 9.14 19.28 -24.12
N ASN A 365 8.09 20.02 -24.45
CA ASN A 365 8.16 21.44 -24.79
C ASN A 365 6.99 22.15 -24.10
N VAL A 366 7.27 23.21 -23.37
CA VAL A 366 6.28 24.00 -22.62
C VAL A 366 6.27 25.43 -23.18
#